data_eee153d7126d009ac4dd0f3af7761200
#
_entry.id   eee153d7126d009ac4dd0f3af7761200
#
_cell.length_a   1.000
_cell.length_b   1.000
_cell.length_c   1.000
_cell.angle_alpha   90.00
_cell.angle_beta   90.00
_cell.angle_gamma   90.00
#
_symmetry.space_group_name_H-M   'P 1'
#
loop_
_entity.id
_entity.type
_entity.pdbx_description
1 polymer ?
#
loop_
_entity_poly.entity_id
_entity_poly.type
_entity_poly.pdbx_seq_one_letter_code
_entity_poly.pdbx_strand_id
1 'polypeptide(L)'
;MKTKKLATVLLASALTAGSAFGLAACDETTSGNDAALLDEITKLQQQLSEVQKDLDDMKKKDEEPADESVWNFGAESYEKLKYIDKGLSDRDCFAGKHFKYTQNWIAYTLKNAGYTSEDIEYQDVAVPTYATKDMSAYQLKKKYTAASKAEYLNDGKYYSKKTNGYGYVENAEGEYAKVNVTSQNIVVTKEGKTDKQIIVGMHYDGTGTGDNGSGVALGLTTAEKFFDVETQFTIKFVFFTAEEYGLYGSTAYAESMTDAEKANTLYMINIDSIVCGDYCYLYGGVQDNANKTVMQTEAYDNASAVAKSLGLEFKSNPWTWGNLAPENYDDETPDYAAPSTGNWSDHAPFAEAGVTYLYLEATNWEIPDYTGYGESSIVGMLMNTENDYLEFIETYYPGRPLAHLTQFSSLLNALLTQTSWNY
;
A
#
# COMPACT_ATOMS: atom_id res chain seq x y z
N MET A 1 -5.34 -0.34 25.08
CA MET A 1 -4.39 0.39 25.95
C MET A 1 -4.34 1.91 25.73
N LYS A 2 -4.48 2.42 24.51
CA LYS A 2 -4.45 3.88 24.19
C LYS A 2 -5.67 4.63 24.72
N THR A 3 -6.86 4.07 24.68
CA THR A 3 -8.07 4.64 25.31
C THR A 3 -7.93 4.81 26.81
N LYS A 4 -7.25 3.90 27.51
CA LYS A 4 -6.96 4.06 28.94
C LYS A 4 -6.02 5.23 29.23
N LYS A 5 -5.01 5.48 28.40
CA LYS A 5 -4.10 6.63 28.55
C LYS A 5 -4.77 7.96 28.24
N LEU A 6 -5.66 8.02 27.23
CA LEU A 6 -6.39 9.25 26.91
C LEU A 6 -7.42 9.58 28.00
N ALA A 7 -8.15 8.57 28.49
CA ALA A 7 -9.07 8.72 29.62
C ALA A 7 -8.34 9.12 30.92
N THR A 8 -7.15 8.58 31.15
CA THR A 8 -6.33 8.93 32.33
C THR A 8 -5.79 10.36 32.25
N VAL A 9 -5.42 10.84 31.05
CA VAL A 9 -4.95 12.23 30.86
C VAL A 9 -6.11 13.21 30.99
N LEU A 10 -7.30 12.90 30.47
CA LEU A 10 -8.50 13.73 30.64
C LEU A 10 -9.02 13.72 32.10
N LEU A 11 -8.96 12.58 32.79
CA LEU A 11 -9.31 12.50 34.20
C LEU A 11 -8.30 13.24 35.10
N ALA A 12 -7.00 13.16 34.77
CA ALA A 12 -5.97 13.88 35.51
C ALA A 12 -6.11 15.40 35.34
N SER A 13 -6.42 15.88 34.14
CA SER A 13 -6.66 17.31 33.90
C SER A 13 -7.94 17.84 34.57
N ALA A 14 -9.00 17.02 34.66
CA ALA A 14 -10.23 17.39 35.40
C ALA A 14 -10.02 17.38 36.91
N LEU A 15 -9.22 16.47 37.45
CA LEU A 15 -8.87 16.41 38.88
C LEU A 15 -7.93 17.54 39.30
N THR A 16 -7.00 17.96 38.45
CA THR A 16 -6.12 19.11 38.72
C THR A 16 -6.88 20.44 38.66
N ALA A 17 -7.85 20.58 37.78
CA ALA A 17 -8.75 21.75 37.77
C ALA A 17 -9.62 21.81 39.03
N GLY A 18 -10.19 20.67 39.44
CA GLY A 18 -11.01 20.59 40.68
C GLY A 18 -10.23 20.88 41.98
N SER A 19 -8.96 20.48 42.08
CA SER A 19 -8.13 20.76 43.26
C SER A 19 -7.58 22.18 43.31
N ALA A 20 -7.47 22.87 42.17
CA ALA A 20 -7.06 24.29 42.16
C ALA A 20 -8.18 25.24 42.61
N PHE A 21 -9.46 24.84 42.47
CA PHE A 21 -10.60 25.62 42.89
C PHE A 21 -10.99 25.40 44.37
N GLY A 22 -10.55 24.31 44.99
CA GLY A 22 -10.85 23.99 46.41
C GLY A 22 -10.04 24.78 47.45
N LEU A 23 -9.07 25.59 47.09
CA LEU A 23 -8.19 26.33 47.99
C LEU A 23 -8.41 27.87 47.99
N ALA A 24 -9.38 28.38 47.21
CA ALA A 24 -9.66 29.81 47.11
C ALA A 24 -10.96 30.25 47.81
N ALA A 25 -11.64 29.37 48.55
CA ALA A 25 -12.90 29.68 49.24
C ALA A 25 -12.67 29.96 50.73
N CYS A 26 -11.93 31.00 51.07
CA CYS A 26 -11.91 31.64 52.36
C CYS A 26 -11.72 33.15 52.20
N ASP A 27 -12.73 33.82 51.67
CA ASP A 27 -12.97 35.22 52.00
C ASP A 27 -14.45 35.55 51.72
N GLU A 28 -15.15 36.01 52.79
CA GLU A 28 -16.55 36.37 52.76
C GLU A 28 -16.75 37.66 51.95
N THR A 29 -17.23 37.58 50.73
CA THR A 29 -18.09 38.57 50.05
C THR A 29 -18.17 38.32 48.55
N THR A 30 -18.90 37.28 48.06
CA THR A 30 -19.39 37.26 46.66
C THR A 30 -20.53 36.23 46.50
N SER A 31 -21.75 36.55 46.94
CA SER A 31 -22.90 35.63 46.85
C SER A 31 -23.57 35.55 45.46
N GLY A 32 -23.00 36.15 44.45
CA GLY A 32 -23.53 36.12 43.06
C GLY A 32 -22.74 35.28 42.06
N ASN A 33 -21.44 35.10 42.30
CA ASN A 33 -20.57 34.33 41.37
C ASN A 33 -20.59 32.82 41.68
N ASP A 34 -20.85 32.43 42.91
CA ASP A 34 -20.80 31.02 43.32
C ASP A 34 -21.93 30.17 42.71
N ALA A 35 -23.10 30.74 42.51
CA ALA A 35 -24.23 30.04 41.88
C ALA A 35 -24.00 29.81 40.38
N ALA A 36 -23.40 30.78 39.67
CA ALA A 36 -23.04 30.64 38.26
C ALA A 36 -21.91 29.63 38.06
N LEU A 37 -20.90 29.63 38.96
CA LEU A 37 -19.80 28.68 38.94
C LEU A 37 -20.26 27.24 39.23
N LEU A 38 -21.22 27.10 40.19
CA LEU A 38 -21.82 25.80 40.52
C LEU A 38 -22.65 25.25 39.36
N ASP A 39 -23.37 26.10 38.62
CA ASP A 39 -24.14 25.73 37.43
C ASP A 39 -23.21 25.29 36.30
N GLU A 40 -22.07 25.97 36.12
CA GLU A 40 -21.06 25.61 35.10
C GLU A 40 -20.33 24.31 35.44
N ILE A 41 -19.98 24.08 36.69
CA ILE A 41 -19.42 22.81 37.18
C ILE A 41 -20.43 21.67 36.97
N THR A 42 -21.70 21.88 37.23
CA THR A 42 -22.73 20.88 37.01
C THR A 42 -22.89 20.53 35.52
N LYS A 43 -22.84 21.52 34.63
CA LYS A 43 -22.85 21.31 33.17
C LYS A 43 -21.65 20.54 32.71
N LEU A 44 -20.46 20.87 33.20
CA LEU A 44 -19.22 20.15 32.87
C LEU A 44 -19.24 18.69 33.36
N GLN A 45 -19.83 18.45 34.55
CA GLN A 45 -20.00 17.09 35.05
C GLN A 45 -21.01 16.27 34.23
N GLN A 46 -22.07 16.90 33.72
CA GLN A 46 -23.00 16.26 32.80
C GLN A 46 -22.33 15.91 31.46
N GLN A 47 -21.60 16.86 30.87
CA GLN A 47 -20.84 16.62 29.64
C GLN A 47 -19.81 15.51 29.82
N LEU A 48 -19.10 15.48 30.94
CA LEU A 48 -18.14 14.41 31.25
C LEU A 48 -18.83 13.04 31.37
N SER A 49 -20.04 12.99 31.95
CA SER A 49 -20.82 11.76 32.05
C SER A 49 -21.31 11.26 30.68
N GLU A 50 -21.71 12.18 29.79
CA GLU A 50 -22.08 11.85 28.41
C GLU A 50 -20.88 11.31 27.59
N VAL A 51 -19.74 11.99 27.67
CA VAL A 51 -18.50 11.52 27.03
C VAL A 51 -18.05 10.16 27.58
N GLN A 52 -18.19 9.94 28.88
CA GLN A 52 -17.87 8.64 29.49
C GLN A 52 -18.81 7.54 29.00
N LYS A 53 -20.10 7.84 28.86
CA LYS A 53 -21.09 6.91 28.32
C LYS A 53 -20.80 6.59 26.86
N ASP A 54 -20.51 7.60 26.04
CA ASP A 54 -20.15 7.40 24.63
C ASP A 54 -18.87 6.56 24.50
N LEU A 55 -17.89 6.77 25.39
CA LEU A 55 -16.66 5.97 25.44
C LEU A 55 -16.93 4.51 25.84
N ASP A 56 -17.85 4.28 26.77
CA ASP A 56 -18.22 2.93 27.20
C ASP A 56 -19.10 2.23 26.14
N ASP A 57 -19.92 2.96 25.40
CA ASP A 57 -20.71 2.45 24.29
C ASP A 57 -19.81 2.15 23.07
N MET A 58 -18.76 2.95 22.83
CA MET A 58 -17.71 2.64 21.84
C MET A 58 -16.92 1.38 22.22
N LYS A 59 -16.55 1.22 23.51
CA LYS A 59 -15.87 0.01 23.98
C LYS A 59 -16.73 -1.25 23.86
N LYS A 60 -18.04 -1.15 24.07
CA LYS A 60 -18.95 -2.28 23.88
C LYS A 60 -19.08 -2.69 22.41
N LYS A 61 -18.99 -1.73 21.48
CA LYS A 61 -18.92 -2.02 20.05
C LYS A 61 -17.61 -2.73 19.64
N ASP A 62 -16.51 -2.39 20.32
CA ASP A 62 -15.22 -3.05 20.12
C ASP A 62 -15.15 -4.45 20.79
N GLU A 63 -16.06 -4.77 21.74
CA GLU A 63 -16.14 -6.06 22.45
C GLU A 63 -17.16 -7.04 21.83
N GLU A 64 -17.98 -6.64 20.86
CA GLU A 64 -18.71 -7.62 20.04
C GLU A 64 -17.68 -8.37 19.19
N PRO A 65 -17.60 -9.73 19.29
CA PRO A 65 -16.73 -10.48 18.41
C PRO A 65 -17.19 -10.17 16.99
N ALA A 66 -16.31 -9.51 16.23
CA ALA A 66 -16.52 -9.35 14.80
C ALA A 66 -16.80 -10.74 14.25
N ASP A 67 -17.85 -10.90 13.48
CA ASP A 67 -18.09 -12.12 12.72
C ASP A 67 -16.84 -12.30 11.84
N GLU A 68 -15.95 -13.22 12.20
CA GLU A 68 -14.69 -13.45 11.52
C GLU A 68 -14.89 -13.74 10.03
N SER A 69 -16.08 -14.23 9.65
CA SER A 69 -16.46 -14.52 8.27
C SER A 69 -16.67 -13.28 7.40
N VAL A 70 -16.83 -12.10 8.01
CA VAL A 70 -17.08 -10.81 7.33
C VAL A 70 -16.06 -9.72 7.69
N TRP A 71 -14.99 -10.05 8.43
CA TRP A 71 -13.99 -9.07 8.80
C TRP A 71 -13.21 -8.58 7.57
N ASN A 72 -13.38 -7.31 7.26
CA ASN A 72 -12.63 -6.59 6.24
C ASN A 72 -12.37 -5.17 6.71
N PHE A 73 -11.44 -4.51 6.07
CA PHE A 73 -11.06 -3.13 6.39
C PHE A 73 -11.02 -2.23 5.14
N GLY A 74 -11.88 -2.54 4.18
CA GLY A 74 -12.01 -1.76 2.96
C GLY A 74 -12.40 -0.31 3.20
N ALA A 75 -13.28 -0.04 4.16
CA ALA A 75 -13.69 1.33 4.50
C ALA A 75 -12.54 2.15 5.09
N GLU A 76 -11.75 1.60 6.01
CA GLU A 76 -10.59 2.28 6.57
C GLU A 76 -9.48 2.48 5.52
N SER A 77 -9.29 1.51 4.64
CA SER A 77 -8.38 1.64 3.50
C SER A 77 -8.83 2.75 2.56
N TYR A 78 -10.13 2.88 2.31
CA TYR A 78 -10.69 3.94 1.49
C TYR A 78 -10.48 5.33 2.09
N GLU A 79 -10.59 5.48 3.42
CA GLU A 79 -10.26 6.74 4.09
C GLU A 79 -8.78 7.11 3.92
N LYS A 80 -7.87 6.13 4.00
CA LYS A 80 -6.45 6.36 3.70
C LYS A 80 -6.20 6.70 2.23
N LEU A 81 -6.89 6.03 1.32
CA LEU A 81 -6.81 6.35 -0.11
C LEU A 81 -7.22 7.80 -0.39
N LYS A 82 -8.31 8.29 0.22
CA LYS A 82 -8.71 9.70 0.14
C LYS A 82 -7.65 10.66 0.68
N TYR A 83 -6.95 10.27 1.73
CA TYR A 83 -5.85 11.07 2.26
C TYR A 83 -4.65 11.11 1.32
N ILE A 84 -4.29 9.98 0.73
CA ILE A 84 -3.21 9.87 -0.27
C ILE A 84 -3.55 10.74 -1.49
N ASP A 85 -4.74 10.59 -2.05
CA ASP A 85 -5.22 11.33 -3.22
C ASP A 85 -5.10 12.84 -3.03
N LYS A 86 -5.56 13.36 -1.90
CA LYS A 86 -5.60 14.80 -1.65
C LYS A 86 -4.29 15.39 -1.14
N GLY A 87 -3.53 14.64 -0.36
CA GLY A 87 -2.39 15.17 0.39
C GLY A 87 -1.04 14.62 -0.01
N LEU A 88 -0.99 13.48 -0.69
CA LEU A 88 0.24 12.73 -0.96
C LEU A 88 0.38 12.30 -2.43
N SER A 89 -0.20 13.05 -3.37
CA SER A 89 -0.27 12.68 -4.78
C SER A 89 1.07 12.74 -5.54
N ASP A 90 2.09 13.44 -5.03
CA ASP A 90 3.42 13.54 -5.67
C ASP A 90 4.45 12.82 -4.81
N ARG A 91 4.53 11.49 -4.97
CA ARG A 91 5.39 10.58 -4.21
C ARG A 91 6.61 10.10 -4.99
N ASP A 92 6.95 10.78 -6.09
CA ASP A 92 8.15 10.47 -6.87
C ASP A 92 9.41 10.41 -5.99
N CYS A 93 10.15 9.31 -6.08
CA CYS A 93 11.26 9.02 -5.16
C CYS A 93 12.50 9.91 -5.34
N PHE A 94 12.64 10.62 -6.46
CA PHE A 94 13.77 11.53 -6.68
C PHE A 94 13.53 12.90 -6.07
N ALA A 95 12.36 13.47 -6.31
CA ALA A 95 12.06 14.83 -5.89
C ALA A 95 10.56 15.08 -5.71
N GLY A 96 9.80 14.04 -5.45
CA GLY A 96 8.38 14.15 -5.16
C GLY A 96 8.15 15.06 -3.96
N LYS A 97 7.29 16.04 -4.15
CA LYS A 97 6.96 17.00 -3.09
C LYS A 97 6.48 16.33 -1.82
N HIS A 98 5.78 15.19 -1.98
CA HIS A 98 5.17 14.47 -0.88
C HIS A 98 5.90 13.16 -0.52
N PHE A 99 6.98 12.80 -1.24
CA PHE A 99 7.68 11.54 -0.98
C PHE A 99 8.09 11.36 0.48
N LYS A 100 8.83 12.34 1.03
CA LYS A 100 9.24 12.29 2.43
C LYS A 100 8.07 12.40 3.42
N TYR A 101 7.03 13.12 3.05
CA TYR A 101 5.81 13.18 3.86
C TYR A 101 5.11 11.83 3.90
N THR A 102 5.07 11.10 2.78
CA THR A 102 4.50 9.75 2.70
C THR A 102 5.28 8.78 3.60
N GLN A 103 6.61 8.78 3.53
CA GLN A 103 7.44 7.97 4.45
C GLN A 103 7.13 8.27 5.92
N ASN A 104 7.10 9.54 6.27
CA ASN A 104 6.82 9.96 7.64
C ASN A 104 5.38 9.58 8.07
N TRP A 105 4.41 9.70 7.18
CA TRP A 105 3.02 9.34 7.43
C TRP A 105 2.86 7.83 7.64
N ILE A 106 3.47 7.00 6.80
CA ILE A 106 3.50 5.54 6.96
C ILE A 106 4.07 5.18 8.34
N ALA A 107 5.27 5.69 8.65
CA ALA A 107 5.92 5.42 9.93
C ALA A 107 5.12 5.94 11.14
N TYR A 108 4.50 7.11 11.03
CA TYR A 108 3.65 7.67 12.07
C TYR A 108 2.40 6.82 12.31
N THR A 109 1.76 6.38 11.24
CA THR A 109 0.58 5.52 11.28
C THR A 109 0.88 4.19 11.98
N LEU A 110 1.98 3.54 11.59
CA LEU A 110 2.44 2.29 12.19
C LEU A 110 2.79 2.45 13.68
N LYS A 111 3.51 3.51 14.04
CA LYS A 111 3.81 3.80 15.46
C LYS A 111 2.55 4.07 16.28
N ASN A 112 1.54 4.70 15.70
CA ASN A 112 0.25 4.89 16.36
C ASN A 112 -0.52 3.58 16.54
N ALA A 113 -0.37 2.62 15.65
CA ALA A 113 -0.90 1.28 15.80
C ALA A 113 -0.22 0.51 16.95
N GLY A 114 1.04 0.83 17.26
CA GLY A 114 1.78 0.22 18.37
C GLY A 114 3.17 -0.29 17.98
N TYR A 115 3.51 -0.32 16.68
CA TYR A 115 4.85 -0.71 16.24
C TYR A 115 5.92 0.20 16.83
N THR A 116 7.02 -0.38 17.24
CA THR A 116 8.17 0.33 17.80
C THR A 116 9.19 0.66 16.70
N SER A 117 10.27 1.32 17.08
CA SER A 117 11.39 1.56 16.14
C SER A 117 12.19 0.29 15.87
N GLU A 118 12.01 -0.78 16.64
CA GLU A 118 12.63 -2.08 16.43
C GLU A 118 11.86 -2.90 15.39
N ASP A 119 10.55 -2.63 15.25
CA ASP A 119 9.67 -3.30 14.29
C ASP A 119 9.73 -2.67 12.91
N ILE A 120 10.27 -1.43 12.79
CA ILE A 120 10.29 -0.64 11.55
C ILE A 120 11.74 -0.42 11.11
N GLU A 121 12.11 -1.04 10.01
CA GLU A 121 13.41 -0.89 9.37
C GLU A 121 13.33 -0.02 8.13
N TYR A 122 14.39 0.75 7.86
CA TYR A 122 14.58 1.49 6.62
C TYR A 122 15.75 0.90 5.86
N GLN A 123 15.48 0.26 4.74
CA GLN A 123 16.50 -0.30 3.85
C GLN A 123 16.87 0.73 2.80
N ASP A 124 18.14 1.13 2.77
CA ASP A 124 18.65 2.03 1.73
C ASP A 124 18.71 1.33 0.37
N VAL A 125 18.18 2.01 -0.63
CA VAL A 125 18.11 1.55 -2.02
C VAL A 125 18.86 2.53 -2.91
N ALA A 126 19.84 2.03 -3.64
CA ALA A 126 20.57 2.82 -4.64
C ALA A 126 19.79 2.82 -5.97
N VAL A 127 19.24 3.98 -6.33
CA VAL A 127 18.47 4.15 -7.56
C VAL A 127 19.37 4.83 -8.61
N PRO A 128 19.81 4.13 -9.66
CA PRO A 128 20.65 4.72 -10.68
C PRO A 128 19.86 5.72 -11.53
N THR A 129 20.45 6.85 -11.73
CA THR A 129 19.91 7.92 -12.58
C THR A 129 21.02 8.68 -13.26
N TYR A 130 20.69 9.61 -14.12
CA TYR A 130 21.66 10.42 -14.85
C TYR A 130 21.50 11.89 -14.51
N ALA A 131 22.56 12.47 -14.01
CA ALA A 131 22.60 13.87 -13.61
C ALA A 131 23.99 14.47 -13.86
N THR A 132 24.07 15.78 -13.91
CA THR A 132 25.35 16.48 -13.72
C THR A 132 25.75 16.34 -12.25
N LYS A 133 27.05 16.37 -11.97
CA LYS A 133 27.59 16.20 -10.60
C LYS A 133 26.99 17.16 -9.57
N ASP A 134 26.56 18.31 -10.03
CA ASP A 134 26.04 19.40 -9.18
C ASP A 134 24.50 19.49 -9.16
N MET A 135 23.83 18.53 -9.82
CA MET A 135 22.36 18.56 -9.92
C MET A 135 21.72 18.03 -8.65
N SER A 136 20.90 18.83 -8.00
CA SER A 136 20.05 18.39 -6.90
C SER A 136 18.93 17.47 -7.41
N ALA A 137 18.35 16.65 -6.53
CA ALA A 137 17.19 15.83 -6.86
C ALA A 137 16.02 16.64 -7.45
N TYR A 138 15.78 17.86 -6.93
CA TYR A 138 14.77 18.76 -7.49
C TYR A 138 15.08 19.21 -8.92
N GLN A 139 16.34 19.52 -9.21
CA GLN A 139 16.77 19.90 -10.57
C GLN A 139 16.67 18.73 -11.53
N LEU A 140 17.00 17.53 -11.06
CA LEU A 140 16.87 16.30 -11.78
C LEU A 140 15.40 16.07 -12.17
N LYS A 141 14.49 16.08 -11.21
CA LYS A 141 13.04 15.97 -11.47
C LYS A 141 12.55 17.02 -12.46
N LYS A 142 12.94 18.26 -12.29
CA LYS A 142 12.54 19.33 -13.20
C LYS A 142 12.99 19.07 -14.64
N LYS A 143 14.19 18.52 -14.84
CA LYS A 143 14.68 18.12 -16.15
C LYS A 143 13.92 16.90 -16.69
N TYR A 144 13.66 15.90 -15.86
CA TYR A 144 12.83 14.76 -16.24
C TYR A 144 11.43 15.20 -16.64
N THR A 145 10.80 16.08 -15.90
CA THR A 145 9.49 16.63 -16.23
C THR A 145 9.51 17.43 -17.53
N ALA A 146 10.56 18.21 -17.79
CA ALA A 146 10.72 18.92 -19.05
C ALA A 146 10.98 17.94 -20.21
N ALA A 147 11.74 16.90 -19.97
CA ALA A 147 12.02 15.85 -20.95
C ALA A 147 10.85 14.85 -21.10
N SER A 148 9.89 14.81 -20.19
CA SER A 148 8.70 13.97 -20.32
C SER A 148 7.81 14.35 -21.52
N LYS A 149 8.05 15.52 -22.08
CA LYS A 149 7.46 15.95 -23.36
C LYS A 149 8.34 15.62 -24.57
N ALA A 150 9.49 15.06 -24.33
CA ALA A 150 10.48 14.66 -25.31
C ALA A 150 10.84 13.18 -25.13
N GLU A 151 11.71 12.70 -25.95
CA GLU A 151 12.26 11.34 -25.83
C GLU A 151 13.37 11.30 -24.79
N TYR A 152 13.50 10.16 -24.10
CA TYR A 152 14.58 9.90 -23.16
C TYR A 152 15.73 9.16 -23.82
N LEU A 153 16.94 9.32 -23.27
CA LEU A 153 18.12 8.61 -23.72
C LEU A 153 18.42 7.43 -22.78
N ASN A 154 18.61 6.26 -23.35
CA ASN A 154 19.19 5.12 -22.66
C ASN A 154 20.27 4.52 -23.59
N ASP A 155 21.49 4.39 -23.08
CA ASP A 155 22.65 3.90 -23.84
C ASP A 155 22.84 4.58 -25.22
N GLY A 156 22.57 5.90 -25.27
CA GLY A 156 22.65 6.69 -26.48
C GLY A 156 21.43 6.60 -27.41
N LYS A 157 20.34 5.99 -26.96
CA LYS A 157 19.08 5.92 -27.69
C LYS A 157 17.99 6.70 -26.97
N TYR A 158 17.11 7.32 -27.74
CA TYR A 158 15.94 8.00 -27.21
C TYR A 158 14.83 6.98 -26.92
N TYR A 159 14.23 7.09 -25.73
CA TYR A 159 13.04 6.35 -25.33
C TYR A 159 11.87 7.28 -25.18
N SER A 160 10.72 6.88 -25.70
CA SER A 160 9.48 7.56 -25.40
C SER A 160 9.04 7.23 -23.96
N LYS A 161 8.27 8.12 -23.34
CA LYS A 161 7.69 7.92 -22.00
C LYS A 161 6.86 6.62 -21.89
N LYS A 162 6.36 6.10 -23.02
CA LYS A 162 5.57 4.89 -23.08
C LYS A 162 6.32 3.59 -22.78
N THR A 163 7.63 3.62 -22.71
CA THR A 163 8.46 2.40 -22.61
C THR A 163 8.93 2.09 -21.20
N ASN A 164 8.37 2.71 -20.13
CA ASN A 164 8.86 2.56 -18.75
C ASN A 164 10.38 2.63 -18.60
N GLY A 165 11.04 3.09 -19.65
CA GLY A 165 12.50 3.16 -19.70
C GLY A 165 12.96 4.35 -18.87
N TYR A 166 13.82 4.08 -17.90
CA TYR A 166 14.58 5.10 -17.22
C TYR A 166 15.27 5.92 -18.22
N GLY A 167 14.65 7.02 -18.51
CA GLY A 167 15.26 8.00 -19.34
C GLY A 167 16.20 8.85 -18.52
N TYR A 168 17.38 9.05 -18.98
CA TYR A 168 18.14 10.22 -18.62
C TYR A 168 18.09 11.18 -19.76
N VAL A 169 18.16 12.45 -19.41
CA VAL A 169 18.25 13.52 -20.38
C VAL A 169 19.73 13.79 -20.59
N GLU A 170 20.24 13.41 -21.75
CA GLU A 170 21.54 13.85 -22.20
C GLU A 170 21.40 15.20 -22.88
N ASN A 171 22.30 16.16 -22.56
CA ASN A 171 22.46 17.30 -23.44
C ASN A 171 23.32 16.90 -24.65
N ALA A 172 23.34 17.76 -25.67
CA ALA A 172 24.10 17.52 -26.90
C ALA A 172 25.62 17.38 -26.70
N GLU A 173 26.11 17.58 -25.49
CA GLU A 173 27.53 17.62 -25.13
C GLU A 173 27.95 16.47 -24.19
N GLY A 174 27.02 15.56 -23.85
CA GLY A 174 27.34 14.38 -23.01
C GLY A 174 27.70 14.72 -21.56
N GLU A 175 27.16 15.78 -21.02
CA GLU A 175 27.50 16.27 -19.67
C GLU A 175 26.87 15.51 -18.51
N TYR A 176 26.07 14.48 -18.78
CA TYR A 176 25.39 13.71 -17.75
C TYR A 176 26.19 12.45 -17.38
N ALA A 177 26.40 12.28 -16.10
CA ALA A 177 26.98 11.06 -15.55
C ALA A 177 25.91 10.20 -14.89
N LYS A 178 26.06 8.90 -14.95
CA LYS A 178 25.25 7.97 -14.15
C LYS A 178 25.59 8.19 -12.69
N VAL A 179 24.59 8.47 -11.87
CA VAL A 179 24.69 8.67 -10.42
C VAL A 179 23.65 7.81 -9.72
N ASN A 180 23.90 7.45 -8.48
CA ASN A 180 22.92 6.81 -7.64
C ASN A 180 22.29 7.83 -6.71
N VAL A 181 20.97 7.84 -6.65
CA VAL A 181 20.20 8.54 -5.61
C VAL A 181 19.80 7.49 -4.59
N THR A 182 20.01 7.77 -3.31
CA THR A 182 19.58 6.89 -2.24
C THR A 182 18.10 7.15 -1.92
N SER A 183 17.31 6.12 -2.04
CA SER A 183 15.94 6.06 -1.55
C SER A 183 15.80 4.97 -0.49
N GLN A 184 14.62 4.72 0.06
CA GLN A 184 14.47 3.77 1.16
C GLN A 184 13.20 2.94 1.03
N ASN A 185 13.32 1.62 1.16
CA ASN A 185 12.19 0.78 1.52
C ASN A 185 11.83 0.97 2.99
N ILE A 186 10.56 0.79 3.34
CA ILE A 186 10.11 0.72 4.73
C ILE A 186 9.65 -0.70 4.99
N VAL A 187 10.30 -1.40 5.89
CA VAL A 187 9.99 -2.79 6.24
C VAL A 187 9.42 -2.82 7.65
N VAL A 188 8.28 -3.45 7.81
CA VAL A 188 7.60 -3.58 9.10
C VAL A 188 7.38 -5.05 9.40
N THR A 189 7.93 -5.50 10.51
CA THR A 189 7.78 -6.88 10.95
C THR A 189 6.70 -7.02 12.01
N LYS A 190 5.71 -7.85 11.73
CA LYS A 190 4.71 -8.33 12.66
C LYS A 190 5.02 -9.78 12.99
N GLU A 191 5.57 -10.02 14.18
CA GLU A 191 5.94 -11.37 14.62
C GLU A 191 4.74 -12.29 14.69
N GLY A 192 4.91 -13.51 14.17
CA GLY A 192 3.97 -14.63 14.27
C GLY A 192 4.42 -15.68 15.29
N LYS A 193 3.72 -16.80 15.32
CA LYS A 193 4.04 -17.94 16.20
C LYS A 193 5.18 -18.81 15.68
N THR A 194 5.57 -18.64 14.42
CA THR A 194 6.63 -19.40 13.75
C THR A 194 7.55 -18.51 12.95
N ASP A 195 8.75 -19.02 12.64
CA ASP A 195 9.73 -18.35 11.78
C ASP A 195 9.35 -18.36 10.29
N LYS A 196 8.27 -19.07 9.92
CA LYS A 196 7.71 -18.97 8.57
C LYS A 196 7.08 -17.61 8.38
N GLN A 197 7.27 -17.01 7.21
CA GLN A 197 6.82 -15.65 6.96
C GLN A 197 6.02 -15.53 5.67
N ILE A 198 5.16 -14.50 5.63
CA ILE A 198 4.48 -13.98 4.44
C ILE A 198 4.97 -12.55 4.26
N ILE A 199 5.36 -12.19 3.05
CA ILE A 199 5.72 -10.81 2.70
C ILE A 199 4.51 -10.18 2.02
N VAL A 200 4.11 -9.00 2.47
CA VAL A 200 3.07 -8.17 1.85
C VAL A 200 3.74 -6.91 1.33
N GLY A 201 3.88 -6.83 0.02
CA GLY A 201 4.61 -5.77 -0.68
C GLY A 201 3.69 -4.83 -1.45
N MET A 202 4.03 -3.56 -1.46
CA MET A 202 3.41 -2.51 -2.27
C MET A 202 4.41 -1.37 -2.46
N HIS A 203 4.49 -0.81 -3.64
CA HIS A 203 5.31 0.39 -3.79
C HIS A 203 4.58 1.64 -3.33
N TYR A 204 5.34 2.61 -2.82
CA TYR A 204 4.76 3.84 -2.27
C TYR A 204 5.21 5.10 -3.03
N ASP A 205 6.09 4.97 -4.00
CA ASP A 205 6.43 6.03 -4.94
C ASP A 205 5.36 6.18 -6.04
N GLY A 206 5.56 7.10 -6.99
CA GLY A 206 4.61 7.36 -8.06
C GLY A 206 3.72 8.57 -7.82
N THR A 207 2.74 8.78 -8.66
CA THR A 207 1.82 9.92 -8.62
C THR A 207 0.35 9.53 -8.62
N GLY A 208 0.03 8.31 -9.01
CA GLY A 208 -1.33 7.81 -9.13
C GLY A 208 -2.02 7.54 -7.79
N THR A 209 -3.32 7.69 -7.77
CA THR A 209 -4.16 7.24 -6.65
C THR A 209 -4.40 5.74 -6.73
N GLY A 210 -4.67 5.23 -7.93
CA GLY A 210 -4.71 3.80 -8.20
C GLY A 210 -3.32 3.20 -8.12
N ASP A 211 -2.41 3.75 -8.91
CA ASP A 211 -1.02 3.32 -9.02
C ASP A 211 -0.06 4.24 -8.22
N ASN A 212 0.45 3.85 -7.06
CA ASN A 212 -0.07 2.75 -6.25
C ASN A 212 -0.52 3.24 -4.86
N GLY A 213 -1.22 4.40 -4.86
CA GLY A 213 -1.85 4.90 -3.63
C GLY A 213 -2.82 3.88 -3.01
N SER A 214 -3.46 3.07 -3.87
CA SER A 214 -4.43 2.06 -3.45
C SER A 214 -3.77 0.90 -2.71
N GLY A 215 -2.65 0.40 -3.20
CA GLY A 215 -1.86 -0.63 -2.51
C GLY A 215 -1.31 -0.14 -1.18
N VAL A 216 -0.79 1.10 -1.15
CA VAL A 216 -0.34 1.72 0.12
C VAL A 216 -1.48 1.84 1.12
N ALA A 217 -2.66 2.27 0.68
CA ALA A 217 -3.82 2.42 1.56
C ALA A 217 -4.24 1.07 2.17
N LEU A 218 -4.32 0.03 1.35
CA LEU A 218 -4.67 -1.32 1.81
C LEU A 218 -3.59 -1.91 2.71
N GLY A 219 -2.34 -1.92 2.27
CA GLY A 219 -1.23 -2.51 3.03
C GLY A 219 -0.99 -1.85 4.38
N LEU A 220 -1.06 -0.50 4.42
CA LEU A 220 -0.91 0.24 5.67
C LEU A 220 -2.07 -0.01 6.64
N THR A 221 -3.31 -0.10 6.12
CA THR A 221 -4.46 -0.45 6.96
C THR A 221 -4.33 -1.87 7.49
N THR A 222 -3.90 -2.81 6.65
CA THR A 222 -3.66 -4.20 7.06
C THR A 222 -2.62 -4.25 8.17
N ALA A 223 -1.50 -3.57 8.01
CA ALA A 223 -0.45 -3.53 9.04
C ALA A 223 -0.98 -2.97 10.37
N GLU A 224 -1.79 -1.89 10.34
CA GLU A 224 -2.42 -1.37 11.56
C GLU A 224 -3.35 -2.38 12.23
N LYS A 225 -4.23 -3.00 11.45
CA LYS A 225 -5.23 -3.95 11.97
C LYS A 225 -4.58 -5.20 12.54
N PHE A 226 -3.50 -5.67 11.93
CA PHE A 226 -2.81 -6.88 12.34
C PHE A 226 -1.86 -6.70 13.52
N PHE A 227 -1.59 -5.50 13.99
CA PHE A 227 -0.69 -5.26 15.11
C PHE A 227 -1.02 -6.12 16.33
N ASP A 228 -2.27 -6.11 16.77
CA ASP A 228 -2.76 -6.86 17.94
C ASP A 228 -3.32 -8.26 17.60
N VAL A 229 -3.33 -8.65 16.32
CA VAL A 229 -3.84 -9.96 15.88
C VAL A 229 -2.75 -11.02 16.04
N GLU A 230 -3.07 -12.11 16.73
CA GLU A 230 -2.18 -13.28 16.74
C GLU A 230 -2.18 -13.99 15.38
N THR A 231 -1.02 -14.12 14.76
CA THR A 231 -0.85 -14.82 13.48
C THR A 231 0.03 -16.06 13.64
N GLN A 232 -0.22 -17.06 12.83
CA GLN A 232 0.62 -18.26 12.81
C GLN A 232 1.98 -17.96 12.20
N PHE A 233 2.00 -17.17 11.14
CA PHE A 233 3.19 -16.81 10.40
C PHE A 233 3.57 -15.36 10.68
N THR A 234 4.86 -15.10 10.68
CA THR A 234 5.38 -13.72 10.71
C THR A 234 4.95 -13.00 9.43
N ILE A 235 4.54 -11.75 9.54
CA ILE A 235 4.16 -10.92 8.37
C ILE A 235 5.16 -9.78 8.26
N LYS A 236 5.78 -9.66 7.09
CA LYS A 236 6.61 -8.51 6.73
C LYS A 236 5.85 -7.63 5.75
N PHE A 237 5.44 -6.45 6.19
CA PHE A 237 4.89 -5.44 5.29
C PHE A 237 6.04 -4.61 4.73
N VAL A 238 6.18 -4.58 3.41
CA VAL A 238 7.27 -3.89 2.74
C VAL A 238 6.70 -2.84 1.80
N PHE A 239 6.96 -1.58 2.12
CA PHE A 239 6.64 -0.46 1.24
C PHE A 239 7.88 -0.19 0.38
N PHE A 240 7.82 -0.60 -0.87
CA PHE A 240 8.93 -0.47 -1.81
C PHE A 240 9.04 0.95 -2.35
N THR A 241 10.27 1.37 -2.59
CA THR A 241 10.58 2.62 -3.28
C THR A 241 11.04 2.36 -4.70
N ALA A 242 10.92 3.36 -5.55
CA ALA A 242 11.48 3.34 -6.91
C ALA A 242 11.03 2.13 -7.76
N GLU A 243 9.80 1.70 -7.58
CA GLU A 243 9.14 0.74 -8.46
C GLU A 243 9.02 1.34 -9.84
N GLU A 244 8.47 2.55 -9.94
CA GLU A 244 8.26 3.37 -11.14
C GLU A 244 9.54 3.62 -11.95
N TYR A 245 10.68 3.31 -11.36
CA TYR A 245 12.01 3.46 -11.96
C TYR A 245 12.67 2.12 -12.32
N GLY A 246 12.02 0.96 -12.12
CA GLY A 246 12.47 -0.37 -12.50
C GLY A 246 12.65 -1.31 -11.34
N LEU A 247 11.69 -1.35 -10.48
CA LEU A 247 11.61 -2.33 -9.40
C LEU A 247 12.83 -2.28 -8.46
N TYR A 248 13.49 -1.11 -8.35
CA TYR A 248 14.74 -1.03 -7.57
C TYR A 248 14.55 -1.37 -6.10
N GLY A 249 13.42 -0.98 -5.51
CA GLY A 249 13.12 -1.29 -4.12
C GLY A 249 12.93 -2.77 -3.86
N SER A 250 12.09 -3.41 -4.62
CA SER A 250 11.82 -4.84 -4.50
C SER A 250 13.01 -5.70 -4.91
N THR A 251 13.77 -5.29 -5.94
CA THR A 251 15.03 -5.93 -6.32
C THR A 251 16.03 -5.91 -5.16
N ALA A 252 16.29 -4.73 -4.59
CA ALA A 252 17.22 -4.60 -3.46
C ALA A 252 16.77 -5.44 -2.24
N TYR A 253 15.46 -5.50 -1.99
CA TYR A 253 14.93 -6.32 -0.91
C TYR A 253 15.11 -7.81 -1.19
N ALA A 254 14.70 -8.31 -2.35
CA ALA A 254 14.80 -9.71 -2.73
C ALA A 254 16.26 -10.20 -2.79
N GLU A 255 17.18 -9.37 -3.29
CA GLU A 255 18.62 -9.65 -3.29
C GLU A 255 19.23 -9.69 -1.88
N SER A 256 18.71 -8.89 -0.95
CA SER A 256 19.20 -8.86 0.44
C SER A 256 18.75 -10.07 1.26
N MET A 257 17.72 -10.78 0.83
CA MET A 257 17.22 -11.98 1.54
C MET A 257 18.26 -13.09 1.54
N THR A 258 18.55 -13.61 2.73
CA THR A 258 19.36 -14.81 2.89
C THR A 258 18.64 -16.05 2.36
N ASP A 259 19.38 -17.13 2.06
CA ASP A 259 18.78 -18.40 1.66
C ASP A 259 17.81 -18.95 2.71
N ALA A 260 18.09 -18.71 3.99
CA ALA A 260 17.22 -19.11 5.10
C ALA A 260 15.92 -18.30 5.10
N GLU A 261 15.97 -17.00 4.85
CA GLU A 261 14.76 -16.17 4.75
C GLU A 261 13.93 -16.56 3.54
N LYS A 262 14.55 -16.80 2.38
CA LYS A 262 13.85 -17.29 1.18
C LYS A 262 13.16 -18.63 1.47
N ALA A 263 13.85 -19.57 2.10
CA ALA A 263 13.29 -20.88 2.46
C ALA A 263 12.19 -20.82 3.53
N ASN A 264 12.18 -19.78 4.36
CA ASN A 264 11.15 -19.53 5.36
C ASN A 264 9.99 -18.69 4.82
N THR A 265 10.14 -18.04 3.68
CA THR A 265 9.06 -17.28 3.04
C THR A 265 8.10 -18.25 2.35
N LEU A 266 6.87 -18.28 2.82
CA LEU A 266 5.82 -19.10 2.21
C LEU A 266 5.45 -18.55 0.84
N TYR A 267 5.22 -17.24 0.77
CA TYR A 267 5.01 -16.51 -0.46
C TYR A 267 5.07 -14.99 -0.21
N MET A 268 5.22 -14.25 -1.30
CA MET A 268 5.09 -12.80 -1.33
C MET A 268 3.73 -12.43 -1.93
N ILE A 269 3.02 -11.47 -1.34
CA ILE A 269 1.82 -10.85 -1.88
C ILE A 269 2.19 -9.48 -2.41
N ASN A 270 2.08 -9.27 -3.70
CA ASN A 270 2.21 -7.95 -4.33
C ASN A 270 0.85 -7.29 -4.43
N ILE A 271 0.74 -6.04 -3.99
CA ILE A 271 -0.50 -5.25 -4.06
C ILE A 271 -0.21 -4.02 -4.91
N ASP A 272 -0.75 -4.01 -6.12
CA ASP A 272 -0.50 -2.92 -7.05
C ASP A 272 -1.73 -2.61 -7.90
N SER A 273 -2.06 -1.30 -8.00
CA SER A 273 -3.12 -0.76 -8.86
C SER A 273 -4.50 -1.41 -8.68
N ILE A 274 -4.96 -1.52 -7.43
CA ILE A 274 -6.14 -2.34 -7.07
C ILE A 274 -7.51 -1.64 -7.16
N VAL A 275 -7.60 -0.40 -7.71
CA VAL A 275 -8.88 0.33 -7.79
C VAL A 275 -9.23 0.88 -9.17
N CYS A 276 -8.30 0.88 -10.13
CA CYS A 276 -8.50 1.46 -11.45
C CYS A 276 -9.36 0.60 -12.36
N GLY A 277 -9.09 -0.69 -12.42
CA GLY A 277 -9.70 -1.62 -13.35
C GLY A 277 -11.15 -2.01 -13.05
N ASP A 278 -11.81 -2.61 -14.04
CA ASP A 278 -13.20 -3.05 -13.90
C ASP A 278 -13.34 -4.25 -12.97
N TYR A 279 -12.33 -5.11 -12.87
CA TYR A 279 -12.38 -6.36 -12.13
C TYR A 279 -11.14 -6.55 -11.25
N CYS A 280 -11.30 -7.30 -10.17
CA CYS A 280 -10.21 -7.74 -9.31
C CYS A 280 -9.58 -9.01 -9.87
N TYR A 281 -8.24 -9.03 -9.94
CA TYR A 281 -7.45 -10.15 -10.47
C TYR A 281 -6.50 -10.71 -9.42
N LEU A 282 -6.22 -12.00 -9.58
CA LEU A 282 -5.15 -12.72 -8.91
C LEU A 282 -4.23 -13.34 -9.96
N TYR A 283 -2.94 -13.20 -9.73
CA TYR A 283 -1.91 -13.87 -10.52
C TYR A 283 -0.91 -14.56 -9.61
N GLY A 284 -0.28 -15.58 -10.15
CA GLY A 284 0.81 -16.28 -9.47
C GLY A 284 1.41 -17.35 -10.35
N GLY A 285 2.64 -17.74 -10.03
CA GLY A 285 3.36 -18.75 -10.78
C GLY A 285 4.28 -18.18 -11.86
N VAL A 286 5.27 -18.98 -12.18
CA VAL A 286 6.32 -18.67 -13.15
C VAL A 286 6.09 -19.47 -14.43
N GLN A 287 6.08 -18.79 -15.56
CA GLN A 287 5.90 -19.40 -16.86
C GLN A 287 7.13 -20.18 -17.30
N ASP A 288 6.96 -21.45 -17.67
CA ASP A 288 7.96 -22.27 -18.33
C ASP A 288 7.60 -22.45 -19.81
N ASN A 289 8.17 -21.61 -20.66
CA ASN A 289 7.92 -21.61 -22.09
C ASN A 289 8.39 -22.90 -22.77
N ALA A 290 9.42 -23.56 -22.24
CA ALA A 290 9.98 -24.77 -22.83
C ALA A 290 9.03 -25.97 -22.66
N ASN A 291 8.41 -26.07 -21.48
CA ASN A 291 7.49 -27.16 -21.16
C ASN A 291 6.02 -26.78 -21.34
N LYS A 292 5.72 -25.53 -21.69
CA LYS A 292 4.36 -24.98 -21.81
C LYS A 292 3.52 -25.22 -20.55
N THR A 293 4.07 -24.84 -19.42
CA THR A 293 3.44 -24.95 -18.11
C THR A 293 3.69 -23.72 -17.27
N VAL A 294 2.88 -23.53 -16.23
CA VAL A 294 3.11 -22.53 -15.18
C VAL A 294 3.46 -23.29 -13.92
N MET A 295 4.58 -22.95 -13.30
CA MET A 295 5.09 -23.55 -12.06
C MET A 295 4.91 -22.61 -10.88
N GLN A 296 5.09 -23.09 -9.64
CA GLN A 296 5.03 -22.29 -8.42
C GLN A 296 3.68 -21.56 -8.25
N THR A 297 2.57 -22.27 -8.55
CA THR A 297 1.22 -21.70 -8.48
C THR A 297 0.60 -21.77 -7.10
N GLU A 298 1.30 -22.29 -6.10
CA GLU A 298 0.75 -22.65 -4.79
C GLU A 298 0.09 -21.46 -4.07
N ALA A 299 0.68 -20.27 -4.18
CA ALA A 299 0.12 -19.05 -3.60
C ALA A 299 -1.20 -18.64 -4.29
N TYR A 300 -1.23 -18.72 -5.61
CA TYR A 300 -2.43 -18.47 -6.41
C TYR A 300 -3.53 -19.50 -6.12
N ASP A 301 -3.17 -20.79 -6.08
CA ASP A 301 -4.13 -21.87 -5.84
C ASP A 301 -4.77 -21.75 -4.46
N ASN A 302 -3.96 -21.45 -3.43
CA ASN A 302 -4.44 -21.18 -2.08
C ASN A 302 -5.36 -19.94 -2.05
N ALA A 303 -4.93 -18.82 -2.62
CA ALA A 303 -5.72 -17.58 -2.64
C ALA A 303 -7.05 -17.76 -3.39
N SER A 304 -7.03 -18.47 -4.51
CA SER A 304 -8.24 -18.77 -5.30
C SER A 304 -9.21 -19.66 -4.52
N ALA A 305 -8.70 -20.66 -3.80
CA ALA A 305 -9.52 -21.52 -2.96
C ALA A 305 -10.15 -20.74 -1.79
N VAL A 306 -9.37 -19.86 -1.14
CA VAL A 306 -9.85 -18.98 -0.06
C VAL A 306 -10.89 -18.01 -0.60
N ALA A 307 -10.62 -17.31 -1.70
CA ALA A 307 -11.56 -16.38 -2.32
C ALA A 307 -12.90 -17.08 -2.64
N LYS A 308 -12.84 -18.26 -3.23
CA LYS A 308 -14.03 -19.07 -3.55
C LYS A 308 -14.79 -19.44 -2.28
N SER A 309 -14.12 -19.81 -1.19
CA SER A 309 -14.77 -20.16 0.07
C SER A 309 -15.50 -18.99 0.72
N LEU A 310 -15.03 -17.78 0.48
CA LEU A 310 -15.61 -16.52 0.95
C LEU A 310 -16.67 -15.96 -0.02
N GLY A 311 -16.90 -16.60 -1.17
CA GLY A 311 -17.80 -16.08 -2.20
C GLY A 311 -17.29 -14.81 -2.90
N LEU A 312 -15.96 -14.57 -2.87
CA LEU A 312 -15.32 -13.46 -3.56
C LEU A 312 -15.02 -13.82 -5.01
N GLU A 313 -15.24 -12.88 -5.91
CA GLU A 313 -15.02 -13.06 -7.34
C GLU A 313 -13.69 -12.42 -7.76
N PHE A 314 -12.70 -13.24 -8.07
CA PHE A 314 -11.44 -12.82 -8.67
C PHE A 314 -11.28 -13.48 -10.03
N LYS A 315 -10.69 -12.74 -10.97
CA LYS A 315 -10.29 -13.24 -12.27
C LYS A 315 -8.80 -13.57 -12.29
N SER A 316 -8.36 -14.24 -13.33
CA SER A 316 -6.98 -14.31 -13.77
C SER A 316 -6.91 -13.86 -15.22
N ASN A 317 -5.71 -13.72 -15.81
CA ASN A 317 -5.64 -13.41 -17.22
C ASN A 317 -6.35 -14.53 -18.04
N PRO A 318 -6.92 -14.20 -19.19
CA PRO A 318 -7.75 -15.18 -19.95
C PRO A 318 -6.93 -16.13 -20.81
N TRP A 319 -5.61 -16.04 -20.80
CA TRP A 319 -4.75 -16.70 -21.77
C TRP A 319 -4.34 -18.10 -21.34
N THR A 320 -4.33 -19.01 -22.28
CA THR A 320 -3.84 -20.38 -22.12
C THR A 320 -2.76 -20.62 -23.17
N TRP A 321 -1.95 -21.66 -23.01
CA TRP A 321 -0.94 -22.03 -24.02
C TRP A 321 -1.50 -22.24 -25.42
N GLY A 322 -2.79 -22.48 -25.58
CA GLY A 322 -3.45 -22.67 -26.84
C GLY A 322 -3.90 -21.39 -27.55
N ASN A 323 -3.99 -20.30 -26.82
CA ASN A 323 -4.48 -19.02 -27.29
C ASN A 323 -3.69 -17.81 -26.76
N LEU A 324 -2.39 -18.01 -26.48
CA LEU A 324 -1.50 -16.89 -26.25
C LEU A 324 -1.51 -15.94 -27.44
N ALA A 325 -1.28 -14.68 -27.19
CA ALA A 325 -1.17 -13.69 -28.23
C ALA A 325 -0.18 -14.12 -29.31
N PRO A 326 -0.43 -13.87 -30.61
CA PRO A 326 0.49 -14.22 -31.68
C PRO A 326 1.85 -13.54 -31.49
N GLU A 327 2.95 -14.26 -31.76
CA GLU A 327 4.35 -13.79 -31.65
C GLU A 327 4.67 -12.46 -32.40
N ASN A 328 3.71 -11.91 -33.15
CA ASN A 328 3.89 -10.70 -33.96
C ASN A 328 3.10 -9.49 -33.45
N TYR A 329 2.52 -9.59 -32.28
CA TYR A 329 1.99 -8.41 -31.61
C TYR A 329 3.15 -7.58 -31.06
N ASP A 330 2.97 -6.28 -31.01
CA ASP A 330 3.97 -5.39 -30.41
C ASP A 330 4.33 -5.83 -28.98
N ASP A 331 5.46 -5.33 -28.45
CA ASP A 331 5.98 -5.72 -27.13
C ASP A 331 5.02 -5.44 -25.96
N GLU A 332 3.83 -4.95 -26.22
CA GLU A 332 2.79 -4.61 -25.25
C GLU A 332 1.70 -5.69 -25.11
N THR A 333 1.77 -6.78 -25.89
CA THR A 333 0.71 -7.80 -25.86
C THR A 333 1.08 -8.94 -24.92
N PRO A 334 0.16 -9.32 -23.99
CA PRO A 334 0.48 -10.37 -23.04
C PRO A 334 0.68 -11.72 -23.73
N ASP A 335 1.81 -12.32 -23.47
CA ASP A 335 2.18 -13.66 -23.86
C ASP A 335 2.23 -14.63 -22.65
N TYR A 336 1.41 -14.34 -21.64
CA TYR A 336 1.40 -15.05 -20.36
C TYR A 336 0.23 -16.00 -20.25
N ALA A 337 0.53 -17.28 -20.00
CA ALA A 337 -0.51 -18.26 -19.69
C ALA A 337 -0.98 -18.11 -18.24
N ALA A 338 -2.29 -18.16 -18.02
CA ALA A 338 -2.86 -18.15 -16.68
C ALA A 338 -2.32 -19.32 -15.83
N PRO A 339 -2.08 -19.13 -14.53
CA PRO A 339 -2.31 -17.91 -13.76
C PRO A 339 -1.12 -16.94 -13.68
N SER A 340 -0.05 -17.14 -14.46
CA SER A 340 1.11 -16.25 -14.47
C SER A 340 0.79 -14.87 -15.05
N THR A 341 1.70 -13.94 -14.88
CA THR A 341 1.62 -12.58 -15.41
C THR A 341 3.02 -12.08 -15.80
N GLY A 342 3.12 -10.88 -16.37
CA GLY A 342 4.38 -10.27 -16.73
C GLY A 342 5.18 -9.73 -15.55
N ASN A 343 6.44 -9.43 -15.81
CA ASN A 343 7.39 -8.99 -14.78
C ASN A 343 7.39 -7.46 -14.60
N TRP A 344 6.22 -6.82 -14.58
CA TRP A 344 6.09 -5.37 -14.56
C TRP A 344 5.91 -4.75 -13.18
N SER A 345 5.83 -5.54 -12.10
CA SER A 345 5.67 -5.03 -10.74
C SER A 345 6.53 -5.78 -9.73
N ASP A 346 6.48 -5.40 -8.47
CA ASP A 346 7.35 -5.81 -7.37
C ASP A 346 7.40 -7.32 -7.06
N HIS A 347 6.49 -8.12 -7.60
CA HIS A 347 6.54 -9.59 -7.53
C HIS A 347 7.69 -10.20 -8.33
N ALA A 348 8.13 -9.53 -9.41
CA ALA A 348 9.09 -10.09 -10.35
C ALA A 348 10.45 -10.41 -9.73
N PRO A 349 11.10 -9.53 -8.94
CA PRO A 349 12.37 -9.85 -8.29
C PRO A 349 12.26 -11.02 -7.29
N PHE A 350 11.10 -11.23 -6.68
CA PHE A 350 10.87 -12.37 -5.80
C PHE A 350 10.75 -13.67 -6.58
N ALA A 351 10.03 -13.66 -7.70
CA ALA A 351 9.95 -14.80 -8.61
C ALA A 351 11.35 -15.19 -9.12
N GLU A 352 12.18 -14.22 -9.53
CA GLU A 352 13.57 -14.44 -9.93
C GLU A 352 14.44 -15.00 -8.80
N ALA A 353 14.16 -14.59 -7.54
CA ALA A 353 14.83 -15.12 -6.36
C ALA A 353 14.32 -16.50 -5.92
N GLY A 354 13.35 -17.08 -6.62
CA GLY A 354 12.75 -18.39 -6.32
C GLY A 354 11.72 -18.35 -5.18
N VAL A 355 11.20 -17.19 -4.86
CA VAL A 355 10.12 -17.02 -3.88
C VAL A 355 8.78 -17.00 -4.62
N THR A 356 7.88 -17.90 -4.25
CA THR A 356 6.51 -17.96 -4.77
C THR A 356 5.76 -16.64 -4.50
N TYR A 357 4.96 -16.19 -5.43
CA TYR A 357 4.21 -14.95 -5.29
C TYR A 357 2.72 -15.09 -5.57
N LEU A 358 1.97 -14.16 -5.01
CA LEU A 358 0.60 -13.82 -5.34
C LEU A 358 0.57 -12.33 -5.71
N TYR A 359 0.00 -11.98 -6.84
CA TYR A 359 -0.13 -10.59 -7.27
C TYR A 359 -1.61 -10.20 -7.34
N LEU A 360 -1.94 -9.08 -6.71
CA LEU A 360 -3.27 -8.49 -6.62
C LEU A 360 -3.31 -7.22 -7.47
N GLU A 361 -4.22 -7.18 -8.44
CA GLU A 361 -4.39 -6.06 -9.37
C GLU A 361 -5.86 -5.85 -9.70
N ALA A 362 -6.24 -4.65 -10.10
CA ALA A 362 -7.52 -4.38 -10.74
C ALA A 362 -7.32 -3.87 -12.16
N THR A 363 -7.74 -4.65 -13.14
CA THR A 363 -7.61 -4.36 -14.58
C THR A 363 -8.81 -4.90 -15.35
N ASN A 364 -8.74 -4.95 -16.69
CA ASN A 364 -9.74 -5.60 -17.53
C ASN A 364 -9.11 -6.22 -18.79
N TRP A 365 -8.71 -7.49 -18.71
CA TRP A 365 -8.19 -8.25 -19.84
C TRP A 365 -9.25 -8.61 -20.90
N GLU A 366 -10.51 -8.27 -20.69
CA GLU A 366 -11.59 -8.51 -21.66
C GLU A 366 -11.71 -7.39 -22.69
N ILE A 367 -10.96 -6.29 -22.51
CA ILE A 367 -10.87 -5.20 -23.48
C ILE A 367 -10.02 -5.66 -24.68
N PRO A 368 -10.49 -5.45 -25.92
CA PRO A 368 -9.85 -6.04 -27.12
C PRO A 368 -8.43 -5.55 -27.46
N ASP A 369 -7.88 -4.57 -26.76
CA ASP A 369 -6.51 -4.12 -26.98
C ASP A 369 -5.45 -5.08 -26.42
N TYR A 370 -5.86 -5.97 -25.53
CA TYR A 370 -5.03 -7.06 -24.95
C TYR A 370 -3.74 -6.61 -24.25
N THR A 371 -3.56 -5.34 -24.02
CA THR A 371 -2.31 -4.79 -23.44
C THR A 371 -2.31 -4.80 -21.92
N GLY A 372 -3.47 -5.05 -21.30
CA GLY A 372 -3.67 -4.86 -19.85
C GLY A 372 -3.80 -3.39 -19.44
N TYR A 373 -3.47 -2.46 -20.31
CA TYR A 373 -3.63 -1.02 -20.09
C TYR A 373 -5.06 -0.53 -20.32
N GLY A 374 -5.91 -1.31 -20.96
CA GLY A 374 -7.33 -1.04 -21.09
C GLY A 374 -8.08 -1.40 -19.82
N GLU A 375 -7.74 -0.83 -18.68
CA GLU A 375 -8.21 -1.24 -17.36
C GLU A 375 -9.70 -1.09 -17.17
N SER A 376 -10.34 -0.20 -17.91
CA SER A 376 -11.75 0.07 -17.74
C SER A 376 -12.50 0.23 -19.04
N SER A 377 -13.71 -0.34 -19.08
CA SER A 377 -14.57 -0.40 -20.26
C SER A 377 -15.14 0.95 -20.70
N ILE A 378 -15.20 1.96 -19.83
CA ILE A 378 -15.76 3.29 -20.16
C ILE A 378 -14.68 4.27 -20.58
N VAL A 379 -13.58 4.35 -19.82
CA VAL A 379 -12.55 5.39 -20.02
C VAL A 379 -11.22 4.85 -20.51
N GLY A 380 -11.09 3.52 -20.62
CA GLY A 380 -9.83 2.89 -21.04
C GLY A 380 -8.78 2.92 -19.93
N MET A 381 -7.58 3.40 -20.27
CA MET A 381 -6.44 3.48 -19.36
C MET A 381 -6.61 4.59 -18.31
N LEU A 382 -6.42 4.26 -17.06
CA LEU A 382 -6.38 5.19 -15.92
C LEU A 382 -4.98 5.26 -15.32
N MET A 383 -4.40 4.12 -14.99
CA MET A 383 -3.04 3.97 -14.49
C MET A 383 -2.05 4.69 -15.39
N ASN A 384 -1.05 5.34 -14.80
CA ASN A 384 -0.05 6.12 -15.55
C ASN A 384 -0.60 7.28 -16.41
N THR A 385 -1.83 7.74 -16.15
CA THR A 385 -2.41 8.91 -16.81
C THR A 385 -2.69 10.05 -15.83
N GLU A 386 -3.03 11.21 -16.36
CA GLU A 386 -3.49 12.35 -15.56
C GLU A 386 -4.87 12.12 -14.91
N ASN A 387 -5.56 11.04 -15.27
CA ASN A 387 -6.89 10.68 -14.78
C ASN A 387 -6.85 9.70 -13.58
N ASP A 388 -5.65 9.25 -13.18
CA ASP A 388 -5.49 8.39 -12.00
C ASP A 388 -5.58 9.20 -10.70
N TYR A 389 -6.80 9.68 -10.42
CA TYR A 389 -7.15 10.32 -9.15
C TYR A 389 -8.60 9.98 -8.75
N LEU A 390 -8.85 10.01 -7.45
CA LEU A 390 -10.06 9.43 -6.88
C LEU A 390 -11.36 10.06 -7.39
N GLU A 391 -11.39 11.39 -7.55
CA GLU A 391 -12.59 12.09 -8.05
C GLU A 391 -12.95 11.66 -9.48
N PHE A 392 -11.97 11.43 -10.35
CA PHE A 392 -12.21 10.91 -11.67
C PHE A 392 -12.75 9.48 -11.64
N ILE A 393 -12.08 8.60 -10.88
CA ILE A 393 -12.51 7.20 -10.73
C ILE A 393 -13.94 7.13 -10.20
N GLU A 394 -14.26 7.86 -9.14
CA GLU A 394 -15.61 7.90 -8.55
C GLU A 394 -16.66 8.54 -9.46
N THR A 395 -16.25 9.45 -10.35
CA THR A 395 -17.17 10.07 -11.30
C THR A 395 -17.67 9.06 -12.34
N TYR A 396 -16.79 8.24 -12.88
CA TYR A 396 -17.13 7.27 -13.91
C TYR A 396 -17.53 5.90 -13.34
N TYR A 397 -17.05 5.58 -12.15
CA TYR A 397 -17.25 4.29 -11.47
C TYR A 397 -17.57 4.48 -9.98
N PRO A 398 -18.74 5.04 -9.65
CA PRO A 398 -19.12 5.35 -8.27
C PRO A 398 -19.05 4.13 -7.36
N GLY A 399 -18.30 4.24 -6.27
CA GLY A 399 -18.15 3.19 -5.25
C GLY A 399 -17.19 2.05 -5.61
N ARG A 400 -16.60 2.03 -6.82
CA ARG A 400 -15.62 1.01 -7.24
C ARG A 400 -14.43 0.93 -6.28
N PRO A 401 -13.74 2.04 -5.91
CA PRO A 401 -12.59 1.96 -5.02
C PRO A 401 -12.92 1.32 -3.68
N LEU A 402 -14.05 1.67 -3.08
CA LEU A 402 -14.49 1.05 -1.83
C LEU A 402 -14.81 -0.44 -2.00
N ALA A 403 -15.50 -0.82 -3.07
CA ALA A 403 -15.86 -2.21 -3.35
C ALA A 403 -14.62 -3.08 -3.54
N HIS A 404 -13.64 -2.62 -4.32
CA HIS A 404 -12.38 -3.34 -4.56
C HIS A 404 -11.56 -3.45 -3.27
N LEU A 405 -11.38 -2.35 -2.53
CA LEU A 405 -10.68 -2.38 -1.24
C LEU A 405 -11.35 -3.33 -0.24
N THR A 406 -12.69 -3.41 -0.25
CA THR A 406 -13.44 -4.37 0.58
C THR A 406 -13.14 -5.80 0.16
N GLN A 407 -13.15 -6.09 -1.13
CA GLN A 407 -12.88 -7.43 -1.66
C GLN A 407 -11.45 -7.88 -1.39
N PHE A 408 -10.46 -7.03 -1.70
CA PHE A 408 -9.06 -7.35 -1.47
C PHE A 408 -8.73 -7.47 0.03
N SER A 409 -9.28 -6.60 0.89
CA SER A 409 -9.06 -6.69 2.33
C SER A 409 -9.65 -7.97 2.93
N SER A 410 -10.80 -8.42 2.45
CA SER A 410 -11.43 -9.68 2.90
C SER A 410 -10.55 -10.88 2.56
N LEU A 411 -10.01 -10.93 1.32
CA LEU A 411 -9.08 -11.97 0.92
C LEU A 411 -7.80 -11.91 1.74
N LEU A 412 -7.20 -10.72 1.86
CA LEU A 412 -5.94 -10.52 2.56
C LEU A 412 -6.04 -10.92 4.04
N ASN A 413 -7.13 -10.52 4.72
CA ASN A 413 -7.41 -10.97 6.08
C ASN A 413 -7.45 -12.49 6.21
N ALA A 414 -8.19 -13.15 5.33
CA ALA A 414 -8.30 -14.61 5.37
C ALA A 414 -6.97 -15.31 5.10
N LEU A 415 -6.14 -14.79 4.19
CA LEU A 415 -4.81 -15.34 3.90
C LEU A 415 -3.86 -15.18 5.08
N LEU A 416 -3.83 -13.99 5.71
CA LEU A 416 -2.90 -13.68 6.79
C LEU A 416 -3.29 -14.30 8.14
N THR A 417 -4.54 -14.73 8.31
CA THR A 417 -5.00 -15.44 9.50
C THR A 417 -4.95 -16.98 9.38
N GLN A 418 -4.49 -17.50 8.24
CA GLN A 418 -4.32 -18.95 8.08
C GLN A 418 -3.37 -19.53 9.13
N THR A 419 -3.73 -20.69 9.66
CA THR A 419 -2.93 -21.39 10.70
C THR A 419 -2.08 -22.53 10.14
N SER A 420 -2.23 -22.86 8.88
CA SER A 420 -1.45 -23.89 8.19
C SER A 420 -1.20 -23.50 6.74
N TRP A 421 -0.08 -23.95 6.23
CA TRP A 421 0.30 -23.89 4.82
C TRP A 421 0.62 -25.31 4.36
N ASN A 422 -0.13 -25.84 3.42
CA ASN A 422 -0.09 -27.26 3.04
C ASN A 422 0.35 -27.49 1.58
N TYR A 423 1.19 -26.61 1.03
CA TYR A 423 1.70 -26.70 -0.34
C TYR A 423 3.20 -26.99 -0.36
#